data_72e230f1f14f97b5aaa5cf884d9aaf45
#
_entry.id   72e230f1f14f97b5aaa5cf884d9aaf45
#
_cell.length_a   1.000
_cell.length_b   1.000
_cell.length_c   1.000
_cell.angle_alpha   90.00
_cell.angle_beta   90.00
_cell.angle_gamma   90.00
#
_symmetry.space_group_name_H-M   'P 1'
#
loop_
_entity.id
_entity.type
_entity.pdbx_description
1 polymer ?
#
loop_
_entity_poly.entity_id
_entity_poly.type
_entity_poly.pdbx_seq_one_letter_code
_entity_poly.pdbx_strand_id
1 'polypeptide(L)'
;MEDKKTVTNRRSMLKGAAVAAGAMSAPMIATADTTTTLRFQSTWPAKDIFHEYANDFAKKVNDMASGKLKIEVLPAGAVVPAFQLLEAVAKGTLDGGHGVVAYHYGKNPALALWGSGPAFGMDPNMVLAWHNYGGGKALLEEIYASLNIDVVSYLYGPMPTQPLGWFKKPVAKVEDFNGVQHLYPVR
;
A
#
# COMPACT_ATOMS: atom_id res chain seq x y z
N MET A 1 2.44 -17.76 -82.97
CA MET A 1 2.44 -17.42 -81.55
C MET A 1 1.43 -18.30 -80.85
N GLU A 2 1.92 -19.36 -80.19
CA GLU A 2 1.09 -20.41 -79.57
C GLU A 2 0.85 -20.10 -78.12
N ASP A 3 -0.42 -19.96 -77.78
CA ASP A 3 -0.89 -19.58 -76.43
C ASP A 3 -0.87 -20.83 -75.56
N LYS A 4 0.12 -20.94 -74.67
CA LYS A 4 0.25 -22.04 -73.68
C LYS A 4 -0.74 -21.82 -72.58
N LYS A 5 -1.93 -22.45 -72.64
CA LYS A 5 -2.86 -22.54 -71.51
C LYS A 5 -2.22 -23.40 -70.39
N THR A 6 -1.90 -22.76 -69.29
CA THR A 6 -1.45 -23.41 -68.08
C THR A 6 -2.62 -24.18 -67.41
N VAL A 7 -2.65 -25.47 -67.54
CA VAL A 7 -3.64 -26.33 -66.88
C VAL A 7 -3.28 -26.46 -65.41
N THR A 8 -3.96 -25.71 -64.57
CA THR A 8 -3.79 -25.83 -63.12
C THR A 8 -4.38 -27.13 -62.61
N ASN A 9 -3.54 -28.07 -62.22
CA ASN A 9 -3.92 -29.41 -61.78
C ASN A 9 -4.56 -29.36 -60.39
N ARG A 10 -5.71 -30.05 -60.16
CA ARG A 10 -6.44 -30.11 -58.87
C ARG A 10 -5.53 -30.46 -57.68
N ARG A 11 -4.46 -31.20 -57.92
CA ARG A 11 -3.46 -31.56 -56.88
C ARG A 11 -2.61 -30.38 -56.40
N SER A 12 -2.36 -29.39 -57.25
CA SER A 12 -1.61 -28.18 -56.89
C SER A 12 -2.48 -27.21 -56.09
N MET A 13 -3.80 -27.15 -56.36
CA MET A 13 -4.75 -26.38 -55.54
C MET A 13 -4.92 -26.93 -54.14
N LEU A 14 -4.97 -28.28 -53.99
CA LEU A 14 -5.09 -28.90 -52.66
C LEU A 14 -3.83 -28.71 -51.81
N LYS A 15 -2.65 -28.68 -52.42
CA LYS A 15 -1.40 -28.39 -51.68
C LYS A 15 -1.32 -26.91 -51.24
N GLY A 16 -1.80 -25.99 -52.05
CA GLY A 16 -1.87 -24.55 -51.67
C GLY A 16 -2.88 -24.30 -50.56
N ALA A 17 -4.04 -24.96 -50.57
CA ALA A 17 -5.06 -24.83 -49.51
C ALA A 17 -4.61 -25.45 -48.17
N ALA A 18 -3.83 -26.53 -48.16
CA ALA A 18 -3.31 -27.14 -46.94
C ALA A 18 -2.26 -26.27 -46.24
N VAL A 19 -1.44 -25.50 -46.99
CA VAL A 19 -0.46 -24.59 -46.42
C VAL A 19 -1.14 -23.33 -45.86
N ALA A 20 -2.20 -22.84 -46.50
CA ALA A 20 -2.95 -21.68 -46.01
C ALA A 20 -3.80 -22.02 -44.77
N ALA A 21 -4.33 -23.25 -44.64
CA ALA A 21 -5.05 -23.69 -43.46
C ALA A 21 -4.13 -23.91 -42.23
N GLY A 22 -2.87 -24.33 -42.48
CA GLY A 22 -1.88 -24.52 -41.41
C GLY A 22 -1.37 -23.22 -40.79
N ALA A 23 -1.41 -22.11 -41.52
CA ALA A 23 -0.97 -20.80 -41.04
C ALA A 23 -2.02 -20.10 -40.15
N MET A 24 -3.29 -20.51 -40.22
CA MET A 24 -4.37 -19.92 -39.39
C MET A 24 -4.65 -20.68 -38.08
N SER A 25 -3.97 -21.81 -37.86
CA SER A 25 -4.14 -22.62 -36.64
C SER A 25 -2.97 -22.50 -35.63
N ALA A 26 -2.10 -21.50 -35.77
CA ALA A 26 -1.20 -21.17 -34.68
C ALA A 26 -2.06 -20.65 -33.53
N PRO A 27 -2.06 -21.30 -32.34
CA PRO A 27 -2.74 -20.71 -31.20
C PRO A 27 -2.09 -19.35 -30.96
N MET A 28 -2.82 -18.27 -31.23
CA MET A 28 -2.49 -16.99 -30.64
C MET A 28 -2.64 -17.19 -29.15
N ILE A 29 -1.53 -17.43 -28.45
CA ILE A 29 -1.46 -17.24 -27.02
C ILE A 29 -1.69 -15.75 -26.83
N ALA A 30 -2.96 -15.38 -26.70
CA ALA A 30 -3.29 -14.11 -26.11
C ALA A 30 -2.76 -14.20 -24.68
N THR A 31 -1.53 -13.74 -24.45
CA THR A 31 -1.09 -13.37 -23.12
C THR A 31 -2.02 -12.20 -22.74
N ALA A 32 -3.15 -12.53 -22.10
CA ALA A 32 -3.92 -11.55 -21.41
C ALA A 32 -2.93 -10.94 -20.39
N ASP A 33 -2.52 -9.70 -20.60
CA ASP A 33 -1.80 -8.91 -19.61
C ASP A 33 -2.76 -8.81 -18.41
N THR A 34 -2.68 -9.79 -17.50
CA THR A 34 -3.53 -9.83 -16.32
C THR A 34 -3.06 -8.74 -15.39
N THR A 35 -3.88 -7.70 -15.24
CA THR A 35 -3.64 -6.65 -14.25
C THR A 35 -3.64 -7.29 -12.85
N THR A 36 -2.53 -7.18 -12.15
CA THR A 36 -2.45 -7.56 -10.74
C THR A 36 -3.13 -6.47 -9.91
N THR A 37 -4.17 -6.82 -9.16
CA THR A 37 -4.85 -5.89 -8.27
C THR A 37 -4.45 -6.16 -6.83
N LEU A 38 -3.95 -5.14 -6.13
CA LEU A 38 -3.61 -5.17 -4.72
C LEU A 38 -4.65 -4.37 -3.93
N ARG A 39 -5.21 -4.98 -2.91
CA ARG A 39 -6.19 -4.35 -2.02
C ARG A 39 -5.51 -3.85 -0.76
N PHE A 40 -5.47 -2.55 -0.60
CA PHE A 40 -4.95 -1.86 0.57
C PHE A 40 -6.10 -1.29 1.39
N GLN A 41 -5.89 -1.13 2.68
CA GLN A 41 -6.78 -0.37 3.54
C GLN A 41 -5.99 0.67 4.34
N SER A 42 -6.58 1.84 4.50
CA SER A 42 -6.08 2.90 5.36
C SER A 42 -6.70 2.80 6.76
N THR A 43 -6.00 3.28 7.78
CA THR A 43 -6.54 3.38 9.15
C THR A 43 -7.39 4.64 9.35
N TRP A 44 -7.53 5.49 8.33
CA TRP A 44 -8.29 6.74 8.40
C TRP A 44 -9.62 6.68 7.66
N PRO A 45 -10.61 7.47 8.10
CA PRO A 45 -11.88 7.64 7.40
C PRO A 45 -11.70 8.18 5.97
N ALA A 46 -12.69 7.95 5.11
CA ALA A 46 -12.63 8.34 3.69
C ALA A 46 -12.42 9.84 3.42
N LYS A 47 -12.79 10.71 4.38
CA LYS A 47 -12.63 12.17 4.25
C LYS A 47 -11.40 12.72 4.98
N ASP A 48 -10.53 11.84 5.46
CA ASP A 48 -9.33 12.21 6.18
C ASP A 48 -8.18 12.48 5.20
N ILE A 49 -7.37 13.51 5.46
CA ILE A 49 -6.26 13.90 4.60
C ILE A 49 -5.22 12.78 4.45
N PHE A 50 -5.00 11.96 5.46
CA PHE A 50 -4.08 10.83 5.36
C PHE A 50 -4.61 9.73 4.45
N HIS A 51 -5.94 9.56 4.37
CA HIS A 51 -6.55 8.68 3.38
C HIS A 51 -6.40 9.24 1.96
N GLU A 52 -6.51 10.56 1.79
CA GLU A 52 -6.24 11.23 0.50
C GLU A 52 -4.79 11.00 0.05
N TYR A 53 -3.81 11.11 0.96
CA TYR A 53 -2.41 10.81 0.64
C TYR A 53 -2.19 9.35 0.22
N ALA A 54 -2.87 8.41 0.86
CA ALA A 54 -2.79 7.00 0.46
C ALA A 54 -3.39 6.77 -0.95
N ASN A 55 -4.48 7.47 -1.28
CA ASN A 55 -5.06 7.43 -2.62
C ASN A 55 -4.17 8.11 -3.68
N ASP A 56 -3.52 9.22 -3.33
CA ASP A 56 -2.56 9.89 -4.23
C ASP A 56 -1.37 8.98 -4.53
N PHE A 57 -0.83 8.29 -3.52
CA PHE A 57 0.19 7.27 -3.72
C PHE A 57 -0.29 6.18 -4.68
N ALA A 58 -1.45 5.59 -4.41
CA ALA A 58 -2.01 4.54 -5.25
C ALA A 58 -2.22 5.00 -6.69
N LYS A 59 -2.75 6.22 -6.86
CA LYS A 59 -2.92 6.82 -8.19
C LYS A 59 -1.59 6.93 -8.95
N LYS A 60 -0.55 7.45 -8.32
CA LYS A 60 0.78 7.59 -8.93
C LYS A 60 1.36 6.24 -9.34
N VAL A 61 1.25 5.22 -8.48
CA VAL A 61 1.70 3.87 -8.80
C VAL A 61 0.90 3.28 -9.97
N ASN A 62 -0.42 3.43 -9.96
CA ASN A 62 -1.29 2.92 -11.01
C ASN A 62 -0.99 3.59 -12.37
N ASP A 63 -0.76 4.90 -12.37
CA ASP A 63 -0.40 5.65 -13.58
C ASP A 63 0.94 5.17 -14.16
N MET A 64 1.94 4.89 -13.31
CA MET A 64 3.25 4.38 -13.72
C MET A 64 3.22 2.91 -14.17
N ALA A 65 2.28 2.12 -13.68
CA ALA A 65 2.23 0.68 -13.90
C ALA A 65 1.70 0.28 -15.29
N SER A 66 1.26 1.23 -16.11
CA SER A 66 0.77 0.99 -17.47
C SER A 66 -0.27 -0.14 -17.56
N GLY A 67 -1.17 -0.23 -16.58
CA GLY A 67 -2.22 -1.24 -16.50
C GLY A 67 -1.80 -2.62 -15.97
N LYS A 68 -0.53 -2.85 -15.67
CA LYS A 68 -0.04 -4.15 -15.14
C LYS A 68 -0.29 -4.32 -13.65
N LEU A 69 -0.36 -3.21 -12.89
CA LEU A 69 -0.62 -3.20 -11.46
C LEU A 69 -1.72 -2.18 -11.16
N LYS A 70 -2.61 -2.54 -10.25
CA LYS A 70 -3.65 -1.66 -9.71
C LYS A 70 -3.65 -1.77 -8.19
N ILE A 71 -3.44 -0.66 -7.49
CA ILE A 71 -3.65 -0.55 -6.05
C ILE A 71 -5.01 0.08 -5.81
N GLU A 72 -5.84 -0.58 -5.00
CA GLU A 72 -7.12 -0.06 -4.50
C GLU A 72 -6.96 0.23 -3.01
N VAL A 73 -7.23 1.47 -2.59
CA VAL A 73 -7.14 1.89 -1.19
C VAL A 73 -8.53 2.05 -0.61
N LEU A 74 -8.86 1.24 0.36
CA LEU A 74 -10.11 1.25 1.09
C LEU A 74 -9.99 2.12 2.36
N PRO A 75 -11.05 2.83 2.78
CA PRO A 75 -11.05 3.58 4.02
C PRO A 75 -11.11 2.66 5.24
N ALA A 76 -10.84 3.21 6.41
CA ALA A 76 -10.96 2.51 7.69
C ALA A 76 -12.31 1.84 7.86
N GLY A 77 -12.29 0.59 8.32
CA GLY A 77 -13.50 -0.19 8.58
C GLY A 77 -14.14 -0.85 7.36
N ALA A 78 -13.59 -0.67 6.16
CA ALA A 78 -14.14 -1.29 4.96
C ALA A 78 -13.97 -2.82 4.95
N VAL A 79 -12.84 -3.32 5.46
CA VAL A 79 -12.55 -4.76 5.59
C VAL A 79 -12.36 -5.13 7.05
N VAL A 80 -11.50 -4.38 7.77
CA VAL A 80 -11.24 -4.60 9.20
C VAL A 80 -11.23 -3.27 9.95
N PRO A 81 -11.49 -3.25 11.27
CA PRO A 81 -11.27 -2.09 12.12
C PRO A 81 -9.82 -1.59 12.01
N ALA A 82 -9.61 -0.27 12.16
CA ALA A 82 -8.31 0.38 11.99
C ALA A 82 -7.17 -0.31 12.79
N PHE A 83 -7.44 -0.67 14.04
CA PHE A 83 -6.47 -1.31 14.95
C PHE A 83 -6.16 -2.79 14.62
N GLN A 84 -6.89 -3.40 13.66
CA GLN A 84 -6.66 -4.78 13.20
C GLN A 84 -5.96 -4.82 11.83
N LEU A 85 -5.59 -3.68 11.28
CA LEU A 85 -5.02 -3.58 9.93
C LEU A 85 -3.73 -4.40 9.79
N LEU A 86 -2.80 -4.27 10.72
CA LEU A 86 -1.52 -5.00 10.70
C LEU A 86 -1.72 -6.52 10.65
N GLU A 87 -2.67 -7.04 11.41
CA GLU A 87 -3.01 -8.47 11.40
C GLU A 87 -3.62 -8.92 10.09
N ALA A 88 -4.49 -8.09 9.50
CA ALA A 88 -5.13 -8.38 8.24
C ALA A 88 -4.11 -8.48 7.09
N VAL A 89 -3.10 -7.61 7.09
CA VAL A 89 -1.98 -7.66 6.14
C VAL A 89 -1.11 -8.89 6.42
N ALA A 90 -0.69 -9.12 7.66
CA ALA A 90 0.14 -10.26 8.02
C ALA A 90 -0.51 -11.62 7.70
N LYS A 91 -1.83 -11.70 7.72
CA LYS A 91 -2.61 -12.91 7.36
C LYS A 91 -2.99 -13.00 5.88
N GLY A 92 -2.61 -12.00 5.07
CA GLY A 92 -2.96 -11.96 3.64
C GLY A 92 -4.44 -11.68 3.35
N THR A 93 -5.21 -11.19 4.33
CA THR A 93 -6.59 -10.73 4.09
C THR A 93 -6.62 -9.45 3.27
N LEU A 94 -5.59 -8.65 3.42
CA LEU A 94 -5.27 -7.45 2.63
C LEU A 94 -3.84 -7.59 2.13
N ASP A 95 -3.57 -7.07 0.93
CA ASP A 95 -2.24 -7.06 0.33
C ASP A 95 -1.34 -5.98 0.92
N GLY A 96 -1.94 -4.95 1.51
CA GLY A 96 -1.21 -3.87 2.16
C GLY A 96 -2.07 -2.99 3.04
N GLY A 97 -1.40 -2.14 3.81
CA GLY A 97 -2.05 -1.22 4.72
C GLY A 97 -1.32 0.11 4.84
N HIS A 98 -2.06 1.18 5.05
CA HIS A 98 -1.55 2.50 5.35
C HIS A 98 -2.01 2.92 6.75
N GLY A 99 -1.08 3.00 7.68
CA GLY A 99 -1.43 3.21 9.09
C GLY A 99 -0.27 3.71 9.95
N VAL A 100 -0.49 3.74 11.24
CA VAL A 100 0.47 4.15 12.26
C VAL A 100 0.85 2.96 13.12
N VAL A 101 2.15 2.73 13.27
CA VAL A 101 2.70 1.61 14.07
C VAL A 101 2.21 1.65 15.52
N ALA A 102 2.11 2.84 16.11
CA ALA A 102 1.65 3.03 17.48
C ALA A 102 0.23 2.51 17.75
N TYR A 103 -0.62 2.38 16.74
CA TYR A 103 -1.97 1.82 16.91
C TYR A 103 -1.97 0.34 17.32
N HIS A 104 -0.84 -0.33 17.19
CA HIS A 104 -0.69 -1.74 17.54
C HIS A 104 -0.03 -1.96 18.90
N TYR A 105 -0.01 -0.93 19.78
CA TYR A 105 0.57 -0.97 21.13
C TYR A 105 0.02 -2.10 21.99
N GLY A 106 -1.23 -2.50 21.78
CA GLY A 106 -1.85 -3.62 22.49
C GLY A 106 -1.19 -4.98 22.23
N LYS A 107 -0.39 -5.11 21.17
CA LYS A 107 0.42 -6.30 20.86
C LYS A 107 1.77 -6.27 21.59
N ASN A 108 2.43 -5.12 21.51
CA ASN A 108 3.69 -4.87 22.19
C ASN A 108 3.85 -3.36 22.41
N PRO A 109 4.06 -2.90 23.64
CA PRO A 109 4.28 -1.49 23.94
C PRO A 109 5.45 -0.86 23.17
N ALA A 110 6.44 -1.65 22.73
CA ALA A 110 7.54 -1.18 21.91
C ALA A 110 7.05 -0.54 20.58
N LEU A 111 5.91 -0.98 20.04
CA LEU A 111 5.32 -0.38 18.84
C LEU A 111 4.84 1.06 19.09
N ALA A 112 4.34 1.36 20.29
CA ALA A 112 4.00 2.72 20.66
C ALA A 112 5.25 3.59 20.84
N LEU A 113 6.27 3.07 21.50
CA LEU A 113 7.55 3.77 21.70
C LEU A 113 8.24 4.03 20.37
N TRP A 114 8.25 3.07 19.47
CA TRP A 114 8.81 3.24 18.14
C TRP A 114 8.03 4.24 17.28
N GLY A 115 6.70 4.17 17.30
CA GLY A 115 5.82 4.91 16.39
C GLY A 115 5.39 6.29 16.87
N SER A 116 5.42 6.57 18.17
CA SER A 116 4.99 7.85 18.76
C SER A 116 5.63 8.14 20.11
N GLY A 117 6.68 7.41 20.46
CA GLY A 117 7.38 7.57 21.73
C GLY A 117 8.06 8.92 21.89
N PRO A 118 8.70 9.15 23.03
CA PRO A 118 9.40 10.40 23.26
C PRO A 118 10.48 10.58 22.19
N ALA A 119 10.28 11.56 21.32
CA ALA A 119 11.20 11.83 20.21
C ALA A 119 12.52 12.47 20.64
N PHE A 120 12.69 12.76 21.94
CA PHE A 120 13.90 13.36 22.53
C PHE A 120 14.40 14.62 21.80
N GLY A 121 13.47 15.44 21.31
CA GLY A 121 13.76 16.65 20.53
C GLY A 121 13.96 16.43 19.04
N MET A 122 13.83 15.20 18.53
CA MET A 122 13.86 14.97 17.10
C MET A 122 12.60 15.50 16.42
N ASP A 123 12.79 16.22 15.34
CA ASP A 123 11.71 16.59 14.44
C ASP A 123 11.35 15.40 13.50
N PRO A 124 10.27 15.49 12.74
CA PRO A 124 9.86 14.40 11.83
C PRO A 124 10.93 14.00 10.79
N ASN A 125 11.75 14.93 10.31
CA ASN A 125 12.82 14.63 9.36
C ASN A 125 13.98 13.89 10.03
N MET A 126 14.30 14.26 11.27
CA MET A 126 15.26 13.52 12.08
C MET A 126 14.81 12.10 12.38
N VAL A 127 13.52 11.90 12.67
CA VAL A 127 12.93 10.54 12.84
C VAL A 127 13.03 9.75 11.54
N LEU A 128 12.77 10.37 10.39
CA LEU A 128 12.93 9.74 9.09
C LEU A 128 14.39 9.34 8.83
N ALA A 129 15.35 10.22 9.17
CA ALA A 129 16.78 9.92 9.06
C ALA A 129 17.19 8.80 10.00
N TRP A 130 16.74 8.82 11.25
CA TRP A 130 16.96 7.74 12.21
C TRP A 130 16.40 6.40 11.71
N HIS A 131 15.19 6.39 11.15
CA HIS A 131 14.60 5.19 10.57
C HIS A 131 15.48 4.60 9.47
N ASN A 132 15.94 5.43 8.53
CA ASN A 132 16.66 4.94 7.35
C ASN A 132 18.14 4.66 7.62
N TYR A 133 18.79 5.39 8.54
CA TYR A 133 20.25 5.38 8.71
C TYR A 133 20.69 5.15 10.17
N GLY A 134 19.78 5.31 11.13
CA GLY A 134 20.10 5.21 12.56
C GLY A 134 19.63 3.91 13.23
N GLY A 135 19.22 2.92 12.46
CA GLY A 135 18.81 1.61 12.98
C GLY A 135 17.29 1.49 13.27
N GLY A 136 16.50 2.55 13.10
CA GLY A 136 15.06 2.54 13.39
C GLY A 136 14.31 1.48 12.61
N LYS A 137 14.65 1.26 11.34
CA LYS A 137 14.05 0.21 10.52
C LYS A 137 14.36 -1.19 11.06
N ALA A 138 15.62 -1.48 11.35
CA ALA A 138 16.05 -2.77 11.89
C ALA A 138 15.36 -3.08 13.22
N LEU A 139 15.22 -2.07 14.10
CA LEU A 139 14.51 -2.21 15.37
C LEU A 139 13.01 -2.55 15.14
N LEU A 140 12.34 -1.93 14.18
CA LEU A 140 10.95 -2.26 13.87
C LEU A 140 10.80 -3.69 13.33
N GLU A 141 11.71 -4.12 12.46
CA GLU A 141 11.76 -5.48 11.93
C GLU A 141 11.98 -6.52 13.05
N GLU A 142 12.84 -6.22 14.03
CA GLU A 142 13.03 -7.06 15.22
C GLU A 142 11.77 -7.16 16.07
N ILE A 143 11.06 -6.04 16.29
CA ILE A 143 9.78 -6.04 17.01
C ILE A 143 8.75 -6.89 16.29
N TYR A 144 8.61 -6.76 14.96
CA TYR A 144 7.69 -7.57 14.18
C TYR A 144 8.05 -9.07 14.22
N ALA A 145 9.32 -9.39 14.10
CA ALA A 145 9.81 -10.77 14.21
C ALA A 145 9.48 -11.38 15.59
N SER A 146 9.64 -10.62 16.66
CA SER A 146 9.30 -11.07 18.03
C SER A 146 7.80 -11.38 18.22
N LEU A 147 6.96 -10.79 17.38
CA LEU A 147 5.51 -10.98 17.37
C LEU A 147 5.02 -12.01 16.33
N ASN A 148 5.94 -12.64 15.58
CA ASN A 148 5.66 -13.50 14.43
C ASN A 148 4.80 -12.78 13.37
N ILE A 149 5.05 -11.49 13.15
CA ILE A 149 4.41 -10.69 12.12
C ILE A 149 5.35 -10.60 10.92
N ASP A 150 4.96 -11.25 9.82
CA ASP A 150 5.71 -11.23 8.57
C ASP A 150 5.11 -10.16 7.64
N VAL A 151 5.69 -8.95 7.69
CA VAL A 151 5.31 -7.83 6.84
C VAL A 151 6.54 -7.03 6.44
N VAL A 152 6.52 -6.47 5.24
CA VAL A 152 7.50 -5.48 4.81
C VAL A 152 6.94 -4.10 5.10
N SER A 153 7.69 -3.28 5.84
CA SER A 153 7.26 -1.96 6.27
C SER A 153 8.10 -0.86 5.63
N TYR A 154 7.42 0.18 5.15
CA TYR A 154 8.04 1.39 4.63
C TYR A 154 7.50 2.60 5.35
N LEU A 155 8.39 3.53 5.70
CA LEU A 155 7.97 4.81 6.26
C LEU A 155 7.40 5.68 5.13
N TYR A 156 6.13 6.04 5.27
CA TYR A 156 5.39 6.76 4.24
C TYR A 156 5.74 8.25 4.20
N GLY A 157 5.87 8.85 5.39
CA GLY A 157 6.21 10.26 5.52
C GLY A 157 6.15 10.74 6.96
N PRO A 158 6.80 11.87 7.26
CA PRO A 158 6.78 12.46 8.59
C PRO A 158 5.40 13.04 8.90
N MET A 159 4.88 12.78 10.10
CA MET A 159 3.73 13.50 10.63
C MET A 159 4.18 14.86 11.16
N PRO A 160 3.38 15.93 11.00
CA PRO A 160 3.69 17.22 11.59
C PRO A 160 3.67 17.14 13.12
N THR A 161 4.37 18.07 13.77
CA THR A 161 4.32 18.22 15.23
C THR A 161 2.88 18.45 15.67
N GLN A 162 2.42 17.61 16.59
CA GLN A 162 1.09 17.77 17.16
C GLN A 162 1.11 18.76 18.33
N PRO A 163 0.10 19.61 18.45
CA PRO A 163 -0.04 20.44 19.66
C PRO A 163 -0.31 19.58 20.87
N LEU A 164 0.11 20.01 22.04
CA LEU A 164 -0.13 19.33 23.33
C LEU A 164 -1.63 19.07 23.58
N GLY A 165 -2.48 19.94 23.09
CA GLY A 165 -3.93 19.82 23.20
C GLY A 165 -4.66 21.11 22.84
N TRP A 166 -5.97 21.03 22.83
CA TRP A 166 -6.88 22.14 22.61
C TRP A 166 -7.60 22.42 23.93
N PHE A 167 -7.42 23.62 24.48
CA PHE A 167 -7.92 23.97 25.80
C PHE A 167 -8.92 25.12 25.72
N LYS A 168 -9.96 25.10 26.55
CA LYS A 168 -10.94 26.19 26.63
C LYS A 168 -10.36 27.45 27.32
N LYS A 169 -9.31 27.26 28.12
CA LYS A 169 -8.62 28.34 28.84
C LYS A 169 -7.12 28.24 28.54
N PRO A 170 -6.39 29.35 28.58
CA PRO A 170 -4.94 29.33 28.48
C PRO A 170 -4.33 28.43 29.57
N VAL A 171 -3.33 27.65 29.19
CA VAL A 171 -2.51 26.83 30.08
C VAL A 171 -1.12 27.43 30.07
N ALA A 172 -0.71 28.02 31.21
CA ALA A 172 0.57 28.71 31.34
C ALA A 172 1.58 27.92 32.19
N LYS A 173 1.12 27.05 33.07
CA LYS A 173 1.94 26.28 34.00
C LYS A 173 1.33 24.87 34.22
N VAL A 174 2.13 23.96 34.77
CA VAL A 174 1.75 22.55 34.96
C VAL A 174 0.49 22.40 35.82
N GLU A 175 0.33 23.25 36.84
CA GLU A 175 -0.82 23.18 37.75
C GLU A 175 -2.15 23.52 37.05
N ASP A 176 -2.09 24.24 35.92
CA ASP A 176 -3.28 24.60 35.14
C ASP A 176 -3.89 23.36 34.45
N PHE A 177 -3.16 22.23 34.38
CA PHE A 177 -3.68 20.96 33.86
C PHE A 177 -4.60 20.24 34.85
N ASN A 178 -4.60 20.63 36.11
CA ASN A 178 -5.46 20.00 37.12
C ASN A 178 -6.94 20.28 36.79
N GLY A 179 -7.67 19.20 36.51
CA GLY A 179 -9.10 19.26 36.18
C GLY A 179 -9.43 19.68 34.73
N VAL A 180 -8.43 19.84 33.86
CA VAL A 180 -8.68 20.14 32.44
C VAL A 180 -9.10 18.88 31.72
N GLN A 181 -10.31 18.89 31.16
CA GLN A 181 -10.73 17.84 30.21
C GLN A 181 -10.10 18.13 28.86
N HIS A 182 -9.36 17.17 28.32
CA HIS A 182 -8.92 17.22 26.93
C HIS A 182 -10.12 17.25 25.99
N LEU A 183 -10.16 18.23 25.09
CA LEU A 183 -11.23 18.34 24.09
C LEU A 183 -11.12 17.28 22.97
N TYR A 184 -9.99 16.59 22.90
CA TYR A 184 -9.81 15.45 22.05
C TYR A 184 -9.41 14.22 22.87
N PRO A 185 -10.29 13.24 23.01
CA PRO A 185 -9.82 11.91 23.33
C PRO A 185 -8.93 11.46 22.17
N VAL A 186 -7.71 11.10 22.46
CA VAL A 186 -6.91 10.29 21.53
C VAL A 186 -7.70 9.00 21.35
N ARG A 187 -8.43 8.92 20.24
CA ARG A 187 -9.18 7.72 19.86
C ARG A 187 -8.27 6.81 19.08
#